data_47a28546742110a1ea06a6331c588f17
#
_entry.id   47a28546742110a1ea06a6331c588f17
#
_cell.length_a   1.000
_cell.length_b   1.000
_cell.length_c   1.000
_cell.angle_alpha   90.00
_cell.angle_beta   90.00
_cell.angle_gamma   90.00
#
_symmetry.space_group_name_H-M   'P 1'
#
loop_
_entity.id
_entity.type
_entity.pdbx_description
1 polymer ?
#
loop_
_entity_poly.entity_id
_entity_poly.type
_entity_poly.pdbx_seq_one_letter_code
_entity_poly.pdbx_strand_id
1 'polypeptide(L)'
;MSVFFSRTVDKSRVWLWYSAFLCLVTAGPAFGDAPRNLILMIPDGMGPAAVTLARSYWGELVMDQILVGSASVASTNYQIPDSAATATAIATGVNTFNRAIAVDDERRPLLTLIESAEKNGMLTGLVVTSPIQHATPAAFTAHVDHRDKYRQIAAQQLEQGVDLMLGGGAKYLAAGPVTDEDIAANDLVTAMALPDQPDILWYPDLYQKAKEAGYQLITTRAELAQARLPVLGIFARDWLTAPLDRLHGDEDDEPDLAEMTRFALDRLAGNDQSFVLLIEGSTIDSAGHYYDPGWLVHDVREFDQALSVALDFARQREDTLLVAMTDHETGGLSLGRMLRDEQVGEKDYSRDWNLDILRRQKATVMGMLKQIRQGGNPVDVFVENTGITTIYPDQKKSLMGIPGMDLDDEDIEEDAMRVIGAVLSSHVKVDWTTRFHTAVDVGVYAYGPGAERFAGYHPNWQIGRIIAELMDLPVAGTSVGREQFAIDQSGKPSKPLE
;
A
#
# COMPACT_ATOMS: atom_id res chain seq x y z
N MET A 1 -36.01 -66.73 -27.53
CA MET A 1 -37.24 -65.96 -27.21
C MET A 1 -36.79 -64.73 -26.45
N SER A 2 -36.53 -63.63 -27.18
CA SER A 2 -35.98 -62.35 -26.68
C SER A 2 -37.15 -61.36 -26.59
N VAL A 3 -37.40 -60.82 -25.42
CA VAL A 3 -38.42 -59.75 -25.21
C VAL A 3 -37.62 -58.43 -25.04
N PHE A 4 -37.69 -57.60 -26.07
CA PHE A 4 -37.24 -56.20 -26.02
C PHE A 4 -38.32 -55.33 -25.38
N PHE A 5 -38.04 -54.69 -24.25
CA PHE A 5 -38.85 -53.57 -23.74
C PHE A 5 -38.23 -52.23 -24.18
N SER A 6 -38.87 -51.59 -25.12
CA SER A 6 -38.58 -50.21 -25.47
C SER A 6 -39.29 -49.27 -24.47
N ARG A 7 -38.58 -48.56 -23.64
CA ARG A 7 -39.11 -47.41 -22.88
C ARG A 7 -38.89 -46.15 -23.71
N THR A 8 -39.93 -45.63 -24.25
CA THR A 8 -39.99 -44.26 -24.81
C THR A 8 -39.93 -43.26 -23.68
N VAL A 9 -38.81 -42.50 -23.59
CA VAL A 9 -38.69 -41.36 -22.67
C VAL A 9 -39.41 -40.17 -23.31
N ASP A 10 -40.44 -39.70 -22.62
CA ASP A 10 -41.23 -38.53 -23.02
C ASP A 10 -40.34 -37.26 -22.95
N LYS A 11 -39.96 -36.75 -24.12
CA LYS A 11 -39.12 -35.59 -24.30
C LYS A 11 -39.76 -34.27 -23.85
N SER A 12 -41.06 -34.24 -23.60
CA SER A 12 -41.79 -33.02 -23.18
C SER A 12 -41.53 -32.63 -21.72
N ARG A 13 -41.11 -33.57 -20.85
CA ARG A 13 -40.83 -33.29 -19.42
C ARG A 13 -39.38 -32.83 -19.14
N VAL A 14 -38.47 -32.99 -20.09
CA VAL A 14 -37.04 -32.57 -19.92
C VAL A 14 -36.90 -31.07 -20.12
N TRP A 15 -37.74 -30.45 -20.95
CA TRP A 15 -37.67 -28.99 -21.22
C TRP A 15 -38.19 -28.10 -20.08
N LEU A 16 -39.05 -28.63 -19.22
CA LEU A 16 -39.61 -27.88 -18.08
C LEU A 16 -38.59 -27.72 -16.91
N TRP A 17 -37.61 -28.62 -16.84
CA TRP A 17 -36.55 -28.50 -15.80
C TRP A 17 -35.39 -27.61 -16.22
N TYR A 18 -35.12 -27.47 -17.51
CA TYR A 18 -34.10 -26.54 -18.02
C TYR A 18 -34.55 -25.08 -17.96
N SER A 19 -35.82 -24.79 -18.02
CA SER A 19 -36.36 -23.42 -17.95
C SER A 19 -36.46 -22.90 -16.51
N ALA A 20 -36.48 -23.78 -15.50
CA ALA A 20 -36.51 -23.38 -14.09
C ALA A 20 -35.12 -23.16 -13.48
N PHE A 21 -34.03 -23.61 -14.15
CA PHE A 21 -32.67 -23.46 -13.64
C PHE A 21 -31.97 -22.24 -14.23
N LEU A 22 -32.60 -21.51 -15.14
CA LEU A 22 -31.99 -20.34 -15.82
C LEU A 22 -32.40 -18.98 -15.21
N CYS A 23 -33.12 -18.98 -14.06
CA CYS A 23 -33.57 -17.74 -13.40
C CYS A 23 -33.07 -17.56 -11.96
N LEU A 24 -32.00 -18.23 -11.58
CA LEU A 24 -31.25 -17.91 -10.36
C LEU A 24 -29.82 -17.39 -10.72
N VAL A 25 -29.77 -16.47 -11.66
CA VAL A 25 -28.72 -15.43 -11.58
C VAL A 25 -29.17 -14.58 -10.41
N THR A 26 -28.56 -14.77 -9.25
CA THR A 26 -28.68 -13.83 -8.15
C THR A 26 -28.29 -12.47 -8.71
N ALA A 27 -29.29 -11.62 -8.94
CA ALA A 27 -29.03 -10.21 -9.13
C ALA A 27 -28.23 -9.78 -7.89
N GLY A 28 -26.96 -9.47 -8.07
CA GLY A 28 -26.20 -8.76 -7.05
C GLY A 28 -26.99 -7.51 -6.67
N PRO A 29 -26.73 -6.88 -5.54
CA PRO A 29 -27.42 -5.67 -5.16
C PRO A 29 -27.35 -4.71 -6.35
N ALA A 30 -28.51 -4.32 -6.89
CA ALA A 30 -28.58 -3.27 -7.89
C ALA A 30 -28.26 -1.98 -7.13
N PHE A 31 -27.01 -1.53 -7.18
CA PHE A 31 -26.65 -0.22 -6.68
C PHE A 31 -27.39 0.84 -7.53
N GLY A 32 -27.91 1.86 -6.86
CA GLY A 32 -28.63 2.97 -7.49
C GLY A 32 -27.71 3.92 -8.26
N ASP A 33 -27.80 5.19 -7.96
CA ASP A 33 -27.07 6.29 -8.62
C ASP A 33 -25.55 6.17 -8.53
N ALA A 34 -24.81 7.04 -9.24
CA ALA A 34 -23.35 7.13 -9.19
C ALA A 34 -22.83 7.29 -7.75
N PRO A 35 -21.65 6.72 -7.41
CA PRO A 35 -21.12 6.84 -6.06
C PRO A 35 -20.79 8.30 -5.72
N ARG A 36 -21.07 8.69 -4.48
CA ARG A 36 -20.73 10.01 -3.94
C ARG A 36 -19.41 9.98 -3.19
N ASN A 37 -19.04 8.83 -2.64
CA ASN A 37 -17.83 8.65 -1.83
C ASN A 37 -16.94 7.59 -2.44
N LEU A 38 -15.64 7.83 -2.36
CA LEU A 38 -14.59 6.88 -2.75
C LEU A 38 -13.75 6.51 -1.55
N ILE A 39 -13.57 5.21 -1.34
CA ILE A 39 -12.53 4.63 -0.49
C ILE A 39 -11.60 3.85 -1.41
N LEU A 40 -10.38 4.34 -1.59
CA LEU A 40 -9.33 3.66 -2.35
C LEU A 40 -8.31 3.08 -1.39
N MET A 41 -8.02 1.79 -1.50
CA MET A 41 -7.11 1.09 -0.59
C MET A 41 -5.95 0.45 -1.36
N ILE A 42 -4.71 0.72 -0.93
CA ILE A 42 -3.50 0.20 -1.58
C ILE A 42 -2.67 -0.59 -0.57
N PRO A 43 -2.66 -1.93 -0.64
CA PRO A 43 -1.72 -2.77 0.11
C PRO A 43 -0.40 -2.85 -0.67
N ASP A 44 0.52 -1.90 -0.45
CA ASP A 44 1.78 -1.78 -1.17
C ASP A 44 2.59 -3.10 -1.14
N GLY A 45 3.00 -3.58 -2.31
CA GLY A 45 3.81 -4.79 -2.45
C GLY A 45 3.06 -6.13 -2.31
N MET A 46 1.73 -6.12 -2.10
CA MET A 46 0.96 -7.33 -1.81
C MET A 46 0.67 -8.19 -3.05
N GLY A 47 1.60 -9.04 -3.42
CA GLY A 47 1.40 -9.98 -4.53
C GLY A 47 0.45 -11.16 -4.20
N PRO A 48 0.04 -11.94 -5.20
CA PRO A 48 -0.88 -13.08 -5.02
C PRO A 48 -0.37 -14.16 -4.06
N ALA A 49 0.94 -14.36 -3.97
CA ALA A 49 1.54 -15.31 -3.03
C ALA A 49 1.43 -14.82 -1.58
N ALA A 50 1.56 -13.52 -1.33
CA ALA A 50 1.37 -12.92 -0.01
C ALA A 50 -0.06 -13.16 0.50
N VAL A 51 -1.07 -12.91 -0.34
CA VAL A 51 -2.49 -13.19 -0.03
C VAL A 51 -2.71 -14.68 0.29
N THR A 52 -2.09 -15.57 -0.49
CA THR A 52 -2.23 -17.02 -0.29
C THR A 52 -1.58 -17.46 1.03
N LEU A 53 -0.40 -16.93 1.37
CA LEU A 53 0.27 -17.23 2.64
C LEU A 53 -0.53 -16.71 3.83
N ALA A 54 -1.00 -15.47 3.77
CA ALA A 54 -1.81 -14.87 4.82
C ALA A 54 -3.13 -15.63 5.04
N ARG A 55 -3.82 -16.02 3.96
CA ARG A 55 -5.03 -16.87 4.04
C ARG A 55 -4.74 -18.22 4.69
N SER A 56 -3.59 -18.82 4.39
CA SER A 56 -3.20 -20.09 5.01
C SER A 56 -2.90 -19.95 6.50
N TYR A 57 -2.42 -18.77 6.91
CA TYR A 57 -2.07 -18.50 8.29
C TYR A 57 -3.28 -18.06 9.14
N TRP A 58 -4.11 -17.14 8.62
CA TRP A 58 -5.22 -16.51 9.34
C TRP A 58 -6.59 -17.16 9.06
N GLY A 59 -6.73 -17.93 8.01
CA GLY A 59 -8.00 -18.40 7.48
C GLY A 59 -8.55 -17.45 6.41
N GLU A 60 -9.88 -17.39 6.28
CA GLU A 60 -10.53 -16.50 5.31
C GLU A 60 -10.18 -15.03 5.55
N LEU A 61 -9.88 -14.32 4.47
CA LEU A 61 -9.66 -12.88 4.46
C LEU A 61 -10.94 -12.16 3.98
N VAL A 62 -11.17 -10.95 4.50
CA VAL A 62 -12.32 -10.13 4.10
C VAL A 62 -12.23 -9.76 2.61
N MET A 63 -11.03 -9.50 2.11
CA MET A 63 -10.78 -9.17 0.71
C MET A 63 -11.24 -10.27 -0.26
N ASP A 64 -11.25 -11.54 0.16
CA ASP A 64 -11.70 -12.66 -0.69
C ASP A 64 -13.16 -12.52 -1.13
N GLN A 65 -13.99 -11.77 -0.38
CA GLN A 65 -15.40 -11.56 -0.65
C GLN A 65 -15.67 -10.57 -1.79
N ILE A 66 -14.67 -9.74 -2.14
CA ILE A 66 -14.83 -8.63 -3.09
C ILE A 66 -13.76 -8.63 -4.20
N LEU A 67 -13.07 -9.75 -4.40
CA LEU A 67 -12.17 -9.93 -5.54
C LEU A 67 -12.98 -9.95 -6.84
N VAL A 68 -12.68 -9.03 -7.77
CA VAL A 68 -13.43 -8.87 -9.03
C VAL A 68 -12.57 -9.00 -10.28
N GLY A 69 -11.27 -8.76 -10.21
CA GLY A 69 -10.40 -8.77 -11.39
C GLY A 69 -8.92 -8.82 -11.07
N SER A 70 -8.12 -8.50 -12.07
CA SER A 70 -6.67 -8.37 -11.98
C SER A 70 -6.17 -7.19 -12.79
N ALA A 71 -4.99 -6.67 -12.42
CA ALA A 71 -4.36 -5.57 -13.15
C ALA A 71 -2.88 -5.84 -13.41
N SER A 72 -2.37 -5.34 -14.56
CA SER A 72 -0.93 -5.21 -14.78
C SER A 72 -0.41 -3.90 -14.21
N VAL A 73 0.87 -3.86 -13.90
CA VAL A 73 1.48 -2.79 -13.10
C VAL A 73 2.66 -2.07 -13.78
N ALA A 74 2.99 -2.40 -15.04
CA ALA A 74 4.15 -1.84 -15.75
C ALA A 74 4.13 -0.30 -15.85
N SER A 75 5.30 0.33 -15.69
CA SER A 75 5.52 1.75 -15.94
C SER A 75 5.85 2.02 -17.41
N THR A 76 6.01 3.29 -17.82
CA THR A 76 6.34 3.63 -19.22
C THR A 76 7.75 3.19 -19.60
N ASN A 77 8.68 3.16 -18.65
CA ASN A 77 10.08 2.86 -18.92
C ASN A 77 10.51 1.44 -18.52
N TYR A 78 9.74 0.74 -17.67
CA TYR A 78 10.08 -0.61 -17.22
C TYR A 78 8.86 -1.52 -17.08
N GLN A 79 9.06 -2.84 -17.29
CA GLN A 79 8.05 -3.84 -16.97
C GLN A 79 7.87 -4.01 -15.46
N ILE A 80 8.94 -3.84 -14.69
CA ILE A 80 8.93 -3.86 -13.23
C ILE A 80 8.82 -2.41 -12.75
N PRO A 81 7.68 -2.02 -12.17
CA PRO A 81 7.46 -0.66 -11.72
C PRO A 81 8.06 -0.39 -10.34
N ASP A 82 7.97 0.87 -9.92
CA ASP A 82 8.01 1.25 -8.53
C ASP A 82 6.66 1.86 -8.09
N SER A 83 6.47 2.01 -6.77
CA SER A 83 5.24 2.54 -6.18
C SER A 83 4.89 3.94 -6.70
N ALA A 84 5.89 4.78 -7.02
CA ALA A 84 5.66 6.12 -7.54
C ALA A 84 4.93 6.11 -8.88
N ALA A 85 5.41 5.30 -9.84
CA ALA A 85 4.81 5.19 -11.16
C ALA A 85 3.42 4.54 -11.11
N THR A 86 3.25 3.49 -10.31
CA THR A 86 1.97 2.76 -10.21
C THR A 86 0.92 3.55 -9.47
N ALA A 87 1.25 4.19 -8.34
CA ALA A 87 0.33 5.07 -7.65
C ALA A 87 -0.04 6.29 -8.50
N THR A 88 0.91 6.87 -9.25
CA THR A 88 0.62 7.94 -10.24
C THR A 88 -0.36 7.45 -11.29
N ALA A 89 -0.19 6.24 -11.82
CA ALA A 89 -1.09 5.69 -12.82
C ALA A 89 -2.53 5.55 -12.28
N ILE A 90 -2.70 5.13 -11.02
CA ILE A 90 -4.01 5.03 -10.35
C ILE A 90 -4.56 6.43 -10.06
N ALA A 91 -3.75 7.34 -9.51
CA ALA A 91 -4.16 8.68 -9.11
C ALA A 91 -4.61 9.56 -10.28
N THR A 92 -4.00 9.39 -11.45
CA THR A 92 -4.15 10.31 -12.60
C THR A 92 -4.81 9.68 -13.84
N GLY A 93 -4.90 8.34 -13.88
CA GLY A 93 -5.31 7.61 -15.08
C GLY A 93 -4.28 7.68 -16.23
N VAL A 94 -3.03 8.06 -15.94
CA VAL A 94 -1.93 8.16 -16.92
C VAL A 94 -0.73 7.37 -16.43
N ASN A 95 -0.22 6.47 -17.25
CA ASN A 95 1.03 5.75 -16.94
C ASN A 95 2.24 6.70 -17.06
N THR A 96 3.26 6.50 -16.22
CA THR A 96 4.47 7.33 -16.17
C THR A 96 5.72 6.48 -15.90
N PHE A 97 6.88 7.12 -15.81
CA PHE A 97 8.16 6.46 -15.54
C PHE A 97 8.40 6.22 -14.04
N ASN A 98 9.22 5.21 -13.73
CA ASN A 98 9.59 4.91 -12.34
C ASN A 98 10.16 6.15 -11.64
N ARG A 99 9.82 6.31 -10.37
CA ARG A 99 10.18 7.39 -9.44
C ARG A 99 9.39 8.71 -9.66
N ALA A 100 8.57 8.81 -10.69
CA ALA A 100 7.75 9.99 -10.96
C ALA A 100 6.53 10.07 -10.03
N ILE A 101 6.29 11.24 -9.45
CA ILE A 101 5.14 11.56 -8.59
C ILE A 101 4.22 12.51 -9.34
N ALA A 102 3.08 12.02 -9.81
CA ALA A 102 2.04 12.73 -10.54
C ALA A 102 2.56 13.71 -11.62
N VAL A 103 3.57 13.25 -12.37
CA VAL A 103 4.07 13.94 -13.56
C VAL A 103 4.15 12.96 -14.73
N ASP A 104 4.02 13.48 -15.96
CA ASP A 104 4.17 12.69 -17.19
C ASP A 104 5.65 12.51 -17.60
N ASP A 105 5.87 11.82 -18.73
CA ASP A 105 7.22 11.56 -19.25
C ASP A 105 8.01 12.85 -19.60
N GLU A 106 7.32 13.98 -19.80
CA GLU A 106 7.90 15.31 -19.99
C GLU A 106 7.98 16.11 -18.68
N ARG A 107 7.70 15.49 -17.52
CA ARG A 107 7.71 16.07 -16.19
C ARG A 107 6.66 17.17 -15.98
N ARG A 108 5.57 17.16 -16.72
CA ARG A 108 4.45 18.08 -16.55
C ARG A 108 3.50 17.50 -15.49
N PRO A 109 2.98 18.35 -14.57
CA PRO A 109 2.01 17.90 -13.56
C PRO A 109 0.77 17.25 -14.18
N LEU A 110 0.32 16.19 -13.56
CA LEU A 110 -0.87 15.41 -13.93
C LEU A 110 -1.95 15.61 -12.87
N LEU A 111 -3.14 16.07 -13.24
CA LEU A 111 -4.26 16.23 -12.30
C LEU A 111 -4.62 14.90 -11.66
N THR A 112 -4.64 14.87 -10.34
CA THR A 112 -4.91 13.69 -9.54
C THR A 112 -6.39 13.57 -9.11
N LEU A 113 -6.79 12.40 -8.61
CA LEU A 113 -8.11 12.18 -8.03
C LEU A 113 -8.39 13.08 -6.81
N ILE A 114 -7.41 13.25 -5.90
CA ILE A 114 -7.56 14.09 -4.72
C ILE A 114 -7.68 15.57 -5.11
N GLU A 115 -6.81 16.08 -5.97
CA GLU A 115 -6.92 17.45 -6.46
C GLU A 115 -8.26 17.73 -7.16
N SER A 116 -8.74 16.75 -7.93
CA SER A 116 -10.05 16.87 -8.59
C SER A 116 -11.19 16.86 -7.57
N ALA A 117 -11.12 16.02 -6.54
CA ALA A 117 -12.10 15.97 -5.46
C ALA A 117 -12.19 17.33 -4.73
N GLU A 118 -11.05 17.90 -4.36
CA GLU A 118 -11.00 19.22 -3.70
C GLU A 118 -11.59 20.33 -4.56
N LYS A 119 -11.26 20.37 -5.86
CA LYS A 119 -11.83 21.32 -6.82
C LYS A 119 -13.35 21.19 -6.95
N ASN A 120 -13.89 20.00 -6.67
CA ASN A 120 -15.33 19.73 -6.64
C ASN A 120 -15.96 19.90 -5.24
N GLY A 121 -15.21 20.40 -4.25
CA GLY A 121 -15.69 20.66 -2.88
C GLY A 121 -15.95 19.40 -2.06
N MET A 122 -15.30 18.29 -2.42
CA MET A 122 -15.31 17.05 -1.63
C MET A 122 -14.27 17.15 -0.50
N LEU A 123 -14.50 16.42 0.59
CA LEU A 123 -13.48 16.22 1.61
C LEU A 123 -12.45 15.20 1.14
N THR A 124 -11.20 15.38 1.57
CA THR A 124 -10.10 14.50 1.16
C THR A 124 -9.32 13.94 2.35
N GLY A 125 -8.82 12.72 2.22
CA GLY A 125 -8.06 12.07 3.29
C GLY A 125 -7.00 11.11 2.81
N LEU A 126 -5.89 11.05 3.58
CA LEU A 126 -4.80 10.07 3.47
C LEU A 126 -4.64 9.35 4.82
N VAL A 127 -4.60 8.04 4.80
CA VAL A 127 -4.34 7.19 5.97
C VAL A 127 -3.31 6.14 5.56
N VAL A 128 -2.11 6.19 6.10
CA VAL A 128 -0.99 5.36 5.65
C VAL A 128 -0.16 4.83 6.82
N THR A 129 0.54 3.72 6.65
CA THR A 129 1.51 3.20 7.62
C THR A 129 2.95 3.63 7.32
N SER A 130 3.19 4.26 6.17
CA SER A 130 4.44 4.93 5.78
C SER A 130 4.52 6.38 6.28
N PRO A 131 5.64 7.09 6.03
CA PRO A 131 5.63 8.55 5.95
C PRO A 131 4.53 9.03 4.99
N ILE A 132 3.76 10.05 5.39
CA ILE A 132 2.73 10.62 4.49
C ILE A 132 3.33 11.19 3.20
N GLN A 133 4.65 11.38 3.15
CA GLN A 133 5.41 11.83 2.00
C GLN A 133 5.92 10.67 1.12
N HIS A 134 5.67 9.40 1.49
CA HIS A 134 6.07 8.25 0.69
C HIS A 134 5.40 8.26 -0.68
N ALA A 135 5.95 7.50 -1.62
CA ALA A 135 5.58 7.55 -3.03
C ALA A 135 4.08 7.41 -3.29
N THR A 136 3.41 6.48 -2.60
CA THR A 136 1.98 6.19 -2.81
C THR A 136 1.09 7.37 -2.42
N PRO A 137 1.09 7.89 -1.17
CA PRO A 137 0.27 9.05 -0.83
C PRO A 137 0.73 10.32 -1.58
N ALA A 138 2.03 10.47 -1.85
CA ALA A 138 2.56 11.59 -2.61
C ALA A 138 1.98 11.66 -4.03
N ALA A 139 1.81 10.52 -4.71
CA ALA A 139 1.29 10.45 -6.07
C ALA A 139 -0.15 10.99 -6.21
N PHE A 140 -0.88 11.13 -5.11
CA PHE A 140 -2.22 11.71 -5.08
C PHE A 140 -2.22 13.20 -4.69
N THR A 141 -1.09 13.73 -4.15
CA THR A 141 -1.06 15.01 -3.44
C THR A 141 0.13 15.91 -3.76
N ALA A 142 1.02 15.50 -4.64
CA ALA A 142 2.21 16.29 -4.99
C ALA A 142 2.65 16.02 -6.44
N HIS A 143 3.49 16.91 -6.98
CA HIS A 143 4.05 16.79 -8.32
C HIS A 143 5.56 17.02 -8.27
N VAL A 144 6.31 15.91 -8.30
CA VAL A 144 7.78 15.95 -8.36
C VAL A 144 8.29 14.88 -9.33
N ASP A 145 9.41 15.14 -9.97
CA ASP A 145 10.02 14.22 -10.92
C ASP A 145 10.78 13.05 -10.27
N HIS A 146 10.86 13.06 -8.91
CA HIS A 146 11.54 12.01 -8.17
C HIS A 146 10.97 11.84 -6.76
N ARG A 147 10.59 10.61 -6.40
CA ARG A 147 9.95 10.26 -5.11
C ARG A 147 10.76 10.59 -3.86
N ASP A 148 12.08 10.66 -3.97
CA ASP A 148 12.96 10.95 -2.82
C ASP A 148 12.97 12.45 -2.43
N LYS A 149 12.20 13.29 -3.11
CA LYS A 149 12.02 14.71 -2.76
C LYS A 149 11.00 14.88 -1.63
N TYR A 150 11.23 14.21 -0.52
CA TYR A 150 10.29 14.12 0.60
C TYR A 150 9.91 15.50 1.18
N ARG A 151 10.87 16.42 1.27
CA ARG A 151 10.63 17.76 1.81
C ARG A 151 9.79 18.61 0.88
N GLN A 152 10.01 18.50 -0.42
CA GLN A 152 9.21 19.18 -1.42
C GLN A 152 7.78 18.59 -1.46
N ILE A 153 7.64 17.27 -1.36
CA ILE A 153 6.34 16.59 -1.25
C ILE A 153 5.59 17.09 -0.02
N ALA A 154 6.24 17.11 1.16
CA ALA A 154 5.62 17.60 2.41
C ALA A 154 5.08 19.03 2.28
N ALA A 155 5.86 19.92 1.64
CA ALA A 155 5.44 21.31 1.43
C ALA A 155 4.22 21.39 0.52
N GLN A 156 4.19 20.61 -0.58
CA GLN A 156 3.07 20.58 -1.53
C GLN A 156 1.80 19.99 -0.91
N GLN A 157 1.90 18.94 -0.09
CA GLN A 157 0.76 18.35 0.63
C GLN A 157 0.06 19.37 1.54
N LEU A 158 0.84 20.19 2.26
CA LEU A 158 0.29 21.26 3.10
C LEU A 158 -0.31 22.41 2.28
N GLU A 159 0.28 22.73 1.12
CA GLU A 159 -0.23 23.77 0.21
C GLU A 159 -1.53 23.34 -0.49
N GLN A 160 -1.67 22.05 -0.78
CA GLN A 160 -2.88 21.49 -1.37
C GLN A 160 -4.07 21.56 -0.42
N GLY A 161 -3.88 21.33 0.88
CA GLY A 161 -4.91 21.48 1.90
C GLY A 161 -5.79 20.24 2.10
N VAL A 162 -5.21 19.04 2.00
CA VAL A 162 -5.91 17.77 2.30
C VAL A 162 -6.50 17.80 3.70
N ASP A 163 -7.80 17.53 3.86
CA ASP A 163 -8.51 17.71 5.14
C ASP A 163 -8.02 16.76 6.25
N LEU A 164 -7.55 15.56 5.89
CA LEU A 164 -7.12 14.54 6.85
C LEU A 164 -5.87 13.84 6.34
N MET A 165 -4.78 13.93 7.10
CA MET A 165 -3.55 13.18 6.83
C MET A 165 -3.09 12.47 8.10
N LEU A 166 -2.99 11.13 8.06
CA LEU A 166 -2.58 10.28 9.17
C LEU A 166 -1.48 9.31 8.70
N GLY A 167 -0.36 9.26 9.43
CA GLY A 167 0.75 8.36 9.11
C GLY A 167 2.01 8.64 9.91
N GLY A 168 3.15 8.26 9.33
CA GLY A 168 4.48 8.58 9.83
C GLY A 168 5.10 9.80 9.13
N GLY A 169 6.43 9.98 9.29
CA GLY A 169 7.21 10.96 8.52
C GLY A 169 7.52 12.28 9.23
N ALA A 170 7.52 12.30 10.57
CA ALA A 170 7.85 13.49 11.35
C ALA A 170 9.19 14.12 10.95
N LYS A 171 10.16 13.32 10.53
CA LYS A 171 11.50 13.79 10.13
C LYS A 171 11.47 14.74 8.92
N TYR A 172 10.48 14.60 8.05
CA TYR A 172 10.36 15.43 6.84
C TYR A 172 9.55 16.72 7.05
N LEU A 173 8.87 16.84 8.18
CA LEU A 173 8.12 18.03 8.57
C LEU A 173 8.90 18.93 9.52
N ALA A 174 9.81 18.36 10.32
CA ALA A 174 10.60 19.11 11.28
C ALA A 174 11.65 20.00 10.59
N ALA A 175 11.92 21.17 11.17
CA ALA A 175 13.06 21.99 10.79
C ALA A 175 14.38 21.22 10.96
N GLY A 176 15.31 21.40 10.04
CA GLY A 176 16.58 20.69 10.13
C GLY A 176 17.59 21.09 9.05
N PRO A 177 18.85 20.66 9.21
CA PRO A 177 19.87 20.87 8.18
C PRO A 177 19.54 20.07 6.93
N VAL A 178 20.01 20.58 5.78
CA VAL A 178 20.02 19.81 4.54
C VAL A 178 21.02 18.66 4.69
N THR A 179 20.62 17.46 4.32
CA THR A 179 21.43 16.24 4.35
C THR A 179 22.08 15.94 3.01
N ASP A 180 23.04 15.02 2.97
CA ASP A 180 23.63 14.53 1.72
C ASP A 180 22.59 13.81 0.85
N GLU A 181 21.60 13.12 1.46
CA GLU A 181 20.48 12.49 0.78
C GLU A 181 19.58 13.53 0.09
N ASP A 182 19.22 14.63 0.78
CA ASP A 182 18.46 15.73 0.20
C ASP A 182 19.19 16.33 -1.02
N ILE A 183 20.52 16.45 -0.94
CA ILE A 183 21.34 16.93 -2.05
C ILE A 183 21.33 15.93 -3.20
N ALA A 184 21.49 14.64 -2.93
CA ALA A 184 21.46 13.59 -3.94
C ALA A 184 20.09 13.50 -4.65
N ALA A 185 19.00 13.67 -3.90
CA ALA A 185 17.63 13.73 -4.43
C ALA A 185 17.31 15.05 -5.16
N ASN A 186 18.18 16.05 -5.07
CA ASN A 186 17.91 17.42 -5.52
C ASN A 186 16.63 18.01 -4.88
N ASP A 187 16.42 17.73 -3.58
CA ASP A 187 15.27 18.19 -2.79
C ASP A 187 15.59 19.51 -2.04
N LEU A 188 16.05 20.51 -2.77
CA LEU A 188 16.52 21.77 -2.19
C LEU A 188 15.55 22.95 -2.35
N VAL A 189 14.41 22.74 -3.01
CA VAL A 189 13.48 23.82 -3.39
C VAL A 189 12.94 24.58 -2.18
N THR A 190 12.73 23.88 -1.05
CA THR A 190 12.22 24.50 0.18
C THR A 190 13.32 24.90 1.17
N ALA A 191 14.58 24.55 0.86
CA ALA A 191 15.73 24.89 1.71
C ALA A 191 16.07 26.39 1.62
N MET A 192 16.50 26.98 2.73
CA MET A 192 16.92 28.37 2.81
C MET A 192 18.25 28.50 3.57
N ALA A 193 19.04 29.52 3.23
CA ALA A 193 20.24 29.85 3.99
C ALA A 193 19.87 30.40 5.37
N LEU A 194 20.60 29.99 6.41
CA LEU A 194 20.45 30.57 7.74
C LEU A 194 20.97 32.02 7.75
N PRO A 195 20.25 32.97 8.38
CA PRO A 195 20.64 34.39 8.40
C PRO A 195 22.07 34.64 8.92
N ASP A 196 22.46 33.91 9.96
CA ASP A 196 23.78 34.06 10.61
C ASP A 196 24.83 33.07 10.08
N GLN A 197 24.46 32.13 9.22
CA GLN A 197 25.33 31.09 8.62
C GLN A 197 24.88 30.82 7.18
N PRO A 198 25.19 31.74 6.24
CA PRO A 198 24.65 31.67 4.86
C PRO A 198 25.14 30.47 4.04
N ASP A 199 26.23 29.83 4.49
CA ASP A 199 26.77 28.62 3.85
C ASP A 199 26.03 27.33 4.31
N ILE A 200 25.15 27.41 5.30
CA ILE A 200 24.35 26.28 5.79
C ILE A 200 22.94 26.42 5.25
N LEU A 201 22.52 25.42 4.44
CA LEU A 201 21.14 25.29 4.01
C LEU A 201 20.32 24.57 5.09
N TRP A 202 19.10 25.06 5.32
CA TRP A 202 18.22 24.61 6.36
C TRP A 202 16.78 24.51 5.87
N TYR A 203 16.07 23.48 6.29
CA TYR A 203 14.64 23.36 6.00
C TYR A 203 13.79 24.08 7.04
N PRO A 204 12.71 24.76 6.62
CA PRO A 204 11.77 25.40 7.55
C PRO A 204 10.97 24.35 8.34
N ASP A 205 10.42 24.79 9.48
CA ASP A 205 9.47 24.01 10.27
C ASP A 205 8.10 23.97 9.56
N LEU A 206 7.77 22.83 8.94
CA LEU A 206 6.49 22.63 8.27
C LEU A 206 5.33 22.38 9.26
N TYR A 207 5.60 21.97 10.50
CA TYR A 207 4.57 21.92 11.55
C TYR A 207 4.01 23.29 11.86
N GLN A 208 4.86 24.32 11.83
CA GLN A 208 4.39 25.70 11.99
C GLN A 208 3.48 26.11 10.82
N LYS A 209 3.86 25.80 9.59
CA LYS A 209 3.01 26.04 8.41
C LYS A 209 1.68 25.30 8.51
N ALA A 210 1.67 24.03 8.95
CA ALA A 210 0.44 23.28 9.15
C ALA A 210 -0.48 23.94 10.17
N LYS A 211 0.05 24.44 11.30
CA LYS A 211 -0.74 25.20 12.30
C LYS A 211 -1.33 26.49 11.72
N GLU A 212 -0.53 27.23 10.94
CA GLU A 212 -0.97 28.47 10.27
C GLU A 212 -2.06 28.20 9.23
N ALA A 213 -2.01 27.04 8.56
CA ALA A 213 -3.04 26.55 7.66
C ALA A 213 -4.29 26.00 8.39
N GLY A 214 -4.29 25.97 9.74
CA GLY A 214 -5.45 25.59 10.55
C GLY A 214 -5.50 24.10 10.94
N TYR A 215 -4.48 23.31 10.62
CA TYR A 215 -4.46 21.90 11.01
C TYR A 215 -4.37 21.71 12.52
N GLN A 216 -5.20 20.81 13.03
CA GLN A 216 -4.98 20.22 14.34
C GLN A 216 -3.87 19.17 14.22
N LEU A 217 -2.77 19.39 14.95
CA LEU A 217 -1.67 18.42 15.02
C LEU A 217 -1.93 17.42 16.13
N ILE A 218 -1.79 16.13 15.82
CA ILE A 218 -1.86 15.04 16.78
C ILE A 218 -0.68 14.08 16.57
N THR A 219 -0.19 13.46 17.63
CA THR A 219 1.01 12.62 17.61
C THR A 219 0.83 11.30 18.35
N THR A 220 -0.31 11.12 19.02
CA THR A 220 -0.60 9.92 19.80
C THR A 220 -1.98 9.33 19.47
N ARG A 221 -2.12 8.02 19.67
CA ARG A 221 -3.39 7.29 19.55
C ARG A 221 -4.50 7.91 20.42
N ALA A 222 -4.15 8.38 21.63
CA ALA A 222 -5.12 8.98 22.53
C ALA A 222 -5.73 10.29 22.01
N GLU A 223 -4.96 11.08 21.26
CA GLU A 223 -5.41 12.33 20.66
C GLU A 223 -6.32 12.10 19.46
N LEU A 224 -6.16 10.96 18.75
CA LEU A 224 -6.92 10.63 17.54
C LEU A 224 -8.44 10.73 17.76
N ALA A 225 -8.97 10.16 18.85
CA ALA A 225 -10.41 10.08 19.10
C ALA A 225 -11.09 11.47 19.19
N GLN A 226 -10.36 12.53 19.55
CA GLN A 226 -10.88 13.88 19.74
C GLN A 226 -10.52 14.87 18.63
N ALA A 227 -9.69 14.44 17.68
CA ALA A 227 -9.22 15.30 16.61
C ALA A 227 -10.36 15.74 15.66
N ARG A 228 -10.20 16.94 15.07
CA ARG A 228 -11.18 17.57 14.16
C ARG A 228 -10.47 17.97 12.88
N LEU A 229 -11.22 17.98 11.79
CA LEU A 229 -10.74 18.46 10.49
C LEU A 229 -10.49 19.99 10.49
N PRO A 230 -9.48 20.49 9.78
CA PRO A 230 -8.43 19.67 9.16
C PRO A 230 -7.46 19.11 10.20
N VAL A 231 -6.98 17.88 9.99
CA VAL A 231 -6.10 17.18 10.94
C VAL A 231 -4.84 16.63 10.25
N LEU A 232 -3.69 16.82 10.91
CA LEU A 232 -2.41 16.23 10.56
C LEU A 232 -1.95 15.38 11.76
N GLY A 233 -2.10 14.05 11.64
CA GLY A 233 -1.68 13.07 12.63
C GLY A 233 -0.40 12.38 12.20
N ILE A 234 0.70 12.65 12.91
CA ILE A 234 2.02 12.06 12.63
C ILE A 234 2.48 11.29 13.85
N PHE A 235 2.35 9.98 13.78
CA PHE A 235 2.52 9.09 14.93
C PHE A 235 3.93 8.51 15.05
N ALA A 236 4.75 8.57 14.00
CA ALA A 236 6.11 8.06 13.99
C ALA A 236 7.08 9.05 13.36
N ARG A 237 8.37 8.94 13.74
CA ARG A 237 9.43 9.73 13.13
C ARG A 237 9.57 9.41 11.64
N ASP A 238 9.43 8.14 11.27
CA ASP A 238 9.53 7.60 9.92
C ASP A 238 8.30 6.72 9.63
N TRP A 239 8.45 5.43 9.49
CA TRP A 239 7.39 4.45 9.32
C TRP A 239 6.69 4.16 10.66
N LEU A 240 5.42 3.78 10.64
CA LEU A 240 4.77 3.21 11.80
C LEU A 240 5.38 1.86 12.13
N THR A 241 5.33 1.48 13.40
CA THR A 241 5.84 0.19 13.87
C THR A 241 5.05 -0.96 13.25
N ALA A 242 5.76 -1.95 12.72
CA ALA A 242 5.16 -3.14 12.12
C ALA A 242 4.21 -3.85 13.11
N PRO A 243 3.05 -4.37 12.66
CA PRO A 243 2.06 -5.02 13.53
C PRO A 243 2.65 -6.14 14.40
N LEU A 244 3.57 -6.92 13.86
CA LEU A 244 4.23 -8.01 14.60
C LEU A 244 5.09 -7.46 15.76
N ASP A 245 5.84 -6.39 15.54
CA ASP A 245 6.68 -5.77 16.57
C ASP A 245 5.81 -5.04 17.60
N ARG A 246 4.72 -4.37 17.17
CA ARG A 246 3.73 -3.74 18.04
C ARG A 246 3.04 -4.74 18.97
N LEU A 247 2.73 -5.95 18.47
CA LEU A 247 2.09 -7.02 19.25
C LEU A 247 2.96 -7.50 20.44
N HIS A 248 4.28 -7.38 20.32
CA HIS A 248 5.25 -7.89 21.31
C HIS A 248 6.10 -6.81 21.97
N GLY A 249 5.93 -5.54 21.58
CA GLY A 249 6.62 -4.37 22.14
C GLY A 249 5.80 -3.64 23.21
N ASP A 250 6.38 -2.58 23.75
CA ASP A 250 5.75 -1.69 24.73
C ASP A 250 5.13 -0.43 24.06
N GLU A 251 5.07 -0.37 22.73
CA GLU A 251 4.63 0.80 21.96
C GLU A 251 3.10 0.80 21.79
N ASP A 252 2.38 1.49 22.70
CA ASP A 252 0.91 1.58 22.73
C ASP A 252 0.38 2.93 22.21
N ASP A 253 1.26 3.86 21.84
CA ASP A 253 0.89 5.23 21.45
C ASP A 253 0.58 5.38 19.96
N GLU A 254 0.96 4.41 19.11
CA GLU A 254 0.67 4.41 17.68
C GLU A 254 -0.68 3.76 17.39
N PRO A 255 -1.60 4.42 16.66
CA PRO A 255 -2.84 3.79 16.21
C PRO A 255 -2.55 2.76 15.11
N ASP A 256 -3.33 1.68 15.06
CA ASP A 256 -3.30 0.75 13.94
C ASP A 256 -4.05 1.28 12.71
N LEU A 257 -3.84 0.65 11.55
CA LEU A 257 -4.46 1.09 10.30
C LEU A 257 -6.00 1.04 10.34
N ALA A 258 -6.59 0.06 11.04
CA ALA A 258 -8.04 -0.07 11.17
C ALA A 258 -8.63 1.02 12.08
N GLU A 259 -7.91 1.44 13.12
CA GLU A 259 -8.30 2.56 13.98
C GLU A 259 -8.24 3.89 13.24
N MET A 260 -7.16 4.14 12.50
CA MET A 260 -7.03 5.32 11.65
C MET A 260 -8.11 5.35 10.56
N THR A 261 -8.38 4.21 9.93
CA THR A 261 -9.46 4.06 8.92
C THR A 261 -10.83 4.41 9.50
N ARG A 262 -11.16 3.85 10.67
CA ARG A 262 -12.44 4.14 11.34
C ARG A 262 -12.57 5.61 11.67
N PHE A 263 -11.54 6.20 12.25
CA PHE A 263 -11.51 7.62 12.56
C PHE A 263 -11.72 8.48 11.29
N ALA A 264 -11.00 8.18 10.21
CA ALA A 264 -11.11 8.92 8.95
C ALA A 264 -12.54 8.86 8.39
N LEU A 265 -13.13 7.67 8.34
CA LEU A 265 -14.51 7.49 7.86
C LEU A 265 -15.53 8.23 8.74
N ASP A 266 -15.38 8.18 10.06
CA ASP A 266 -16.26 8.89 10.99
C ASP A 266 -16.18 10.42 10.80
N ARG A 267 -14.99 10.96 10.54
CA ARG A 267 -14.79 12.42 10.35
C ARG A 267 -15.23 12.90 8.97
N LEU A 268 -14.88 12.17 7.91
CA LEU A 268 -15.23 12.55 6.55
C LEU A 268 -16.73 12.38 6.28
N ALA A 269 -17.34 11.29 6.76
CA ALA A 269 -18.76 11.03 6.58
C ALA A 269 -19.68 11.80 7.54
N GLY A 270 -19.14 12.45 8.58
CA GLY A 270 -19.88 13.23 9.55
C GLY A 270 -20.49 14.54 9.00
N ASN A 271 -20.21 14.86 7.74
CA ASN A 271 -20.71 16.01 7.01
C ASN A 271 -21.58 15.57 5.84
N ASP A 272 -22.40 16.48 5.32
CA ASP A 272 -23.21 16.21 4.10
C ASP A 272 -22.37 16.20 2.81
N GLN A 273 -21.07 16.49 2.90
CA GLN A 273 -20.13 16.50 1.78
C GLN A 273 -19.73 15.07 1.40
N SER A 274 -19.49 14.88 0.13
CA SER A 274 -18.84 13.67 -0.39
C SER A 274 -17.35 13.70 -0.10
N PHE A 275 -16.70 12.53 -0.16
CA PHE A 275 -15.27 12.42 0.15
C PHE A 275 -14.52 11.46 -0.76
N VAL A 276 -13.19 11.67 -0.85
CA VAL A 276 -12.20 10.74 -1.38
C VAL A 276 -11.20 10.42 -0.27
N LEU A 277 -11.08 9.15 0.08
CA LEU A 277 -10.16 8.65 1.11
C LEU A 277 -9.20 7.62 0.51
N LEU A 278 -7.91 7.89 0.59
CA LEU A 278 -6.84 6.93 0.32
C LEU A 278 -6.41 6.27 1.63
N ILE A 279 -6.33 4.94 1.62
CA ILE A 279 -5.82 4.12 2.73
C ILE A 279 -4.70 3.24 2.20
N GLU A 280 -3.54 3.22 2.87
CA GLU A 280 -2.42 2.41 2.44
C GLU A 280 -1.88 1.55 3.57
N GLY A 281 -1.76 0.24 3.31
CA GLY A 281 -0.96 -0.69 4.11
C GLY A 281 0.43 -0.78 3.50
N SER A 282 1.32 0.12 3.91
CA SER A 282 2.57 0.39 3.20
C SER A 282 3.68 -0.61 3.50
N THR A 283 3.67 -1.24 4.68
CA THR A 283 4.79 -2.04 5.19
C THR A 283 4.78 -3.52 4.75
N ILE A 284 3.73 -3.94 4.00
CA ILE A 284 3.72 -5.24 3.30
C ILE A 284 4.89 -5.32 2.32
N ASP A 285 5.17 -4.21 1.61
CA ASP A 285 6.29 -4.06 0.70
C ASP A 285 7.64 -4.29 1.40
N SER A 286 7.86 -3.64 2.54
CA SER A 286 9.07 -3.83 3.35
C SER A 286 9.28 -5.29 3.76
N ALA A 287 8.21 -5.98 4.16
CA ALA A 287 8.28 -7.40 4.49
C ALA A 287 8.75 -8.26 3.29
N GLY A 288 8.32 -7.91 2.08
CA GLY A 288 8.77 -8.50 0.82
C GLY A 288 10.24 -8.21 0.53
N HIS A 289 10.67 -6.96 0.66
CA HIS A 289 12.06 -6.52 0.45
C HIS A 289 13.06 -7.24 1.36
N TYR A 290 12.65 -7.54 2.60
CA TYR A 290 13.52 -8.13 3.61
C TYR A 290 13.28 -9.63 3.84
N TYR A 291 12.47 -10.28 2.98
CA TYR A 291 12.23 -11.73 2.99
C TYR A 291 11.64 -12.24 4.31
N ASP A 292 10.77 -11.44 4.95
CA ASP A 292 10.15 -11.79 6.22
C ASP A 292 8.69 -12.26 6.06
N PRO A 293 8.44 -13.58 5.98
CA PRO A 293 7.10 -14.09 5.79
C PRO A 293 6.18 -13.91 7.02
N GLY A 294 6.75 -13.75 8.23
CA GLY A 294 5.97 -13.49 9.44
C GLY A 294 5.50 -12.04 9.51
N TRP A 295 6.39 -11.10 9.23
CA TRP A 295 6.02 -9.69 9.05
C TRP A 295 4.93 -9.57 7.98
N LEU A 296 5.15 -10.16 6.81
CA LEU A 296 4.24 -10.13 5.68
C LEU A 296 2.79 -10.54 6.05
N VAL A 297 2.63 -11.69 6.72
CA VAL A 297 1.26 -12.17 7.06
C VAL A 297 0.57 -11.31 8.10
N HIS A 298 1.32 -10.65 9.00
CA HIS A 298 0.76 -9.74 9.99
C HIS A 298 0.33 -8.42 9.35
N ASP A 299 1.11 -7.86 8.43
CA ASP A 299 0.75 -6.63 7.70
C ASP A 299 -0.44 -6.85 6.75
N VAL A 300 -0.47 -7.98 6.03
CA VAL A 300 -1.66 -8.34 5.23
C VAL A 300 -2.91 -8.44 6.12
N ARG A 301 -2.77 -8.94 7.35
CA ARG A 301 -3.89 -9.00 8.30
C ARG A 301 -4.34 -7.63 8.76
N GLU A 302 -3.42 -6.74 9.08
CA GLU A 302 -3.75 -5.36 9.48
C GLU A 302 -4.48 -4.63 8.34
N PHE A 303 -3.99 -4.77 7.11
CA PHE A 303 -4.68 -4.24 5.93
C PHE A 303 -6.09 -4.84 5.77
N ASP A 304 -6.24 -6.16 5.90
CA ASP A 304 -7.54 -6.84 5.79
C ASP A 304 -8.53 -6.40 6.90
N GLN A 305 -8.02 -6.06 8.08
CA GLN A 305 -8.83 -5.48 9.16
C GLN A 305 -9.29 -4.05 8.83
N ALA A 306 -8.42 -3.23 8.27
CA ALA A 306 -8.79 -1.90 7.78
C ALA A 306 -9.79 -1.99 6.62
N LEU A 307 -9.60 -2.95 5.70
CA LEU A 307 -10.54 -3.25 4.63
C LEU A 307 -11.90 -3.70 5.18
N SER A 308 -11.93 -4.48 6.27
CA SER A 308 -13.19 -4.86 6.94
C SER A 308 -13.95 -3.64 7.43
N VAL A 309 -13.27 -2.67 8.04
CA VAL A 309 -13.88 -1.41 8.49
C VAL A 309 -14.45 -0.63 7.29
N ALA A 310 -13.68 -0.50 6.21
CA ALA A 310 -14.09 0.19 5.00
C ALA A 310 -15.28 -0.52 4.30
N LEU A 311 -15.25 -1.84 4.23
CA LEU A 311 -16.32 -2.63 3.61
C LEU A 311 -17.62 -2.59 4.42
N ASP A 312 -17.53 -2.64 5.75
CA ASP A 312 -18.70 -2.51 6.61
C ASP A 312 -19.32 -1.12 6.52
N PHE A 313 -18.51 -0.07 6.38
CA PHE A 313 -18.97 1.28 6.09
C PHE A 313 -19.68 1.34 4.72
N ALA A 314 -19.06 0.81 3.67
CA ALA A 314 -19.63 0.81 2.31
C ALA A 314 -20.92 -0.02 2.22
N ARG A 315 -21.03 -1.13 2.97
CA ARG A 315 -22.25 -1.95 3.05
C ARG A 315 -23.45 -1.26 3.68
N GLN A 316 -23.18 -0.31 4.56
CA GLN A 316 -24.25 0.47 5.22
C GLN A 316 -24.66 1.70 4.39
N ARG A 317 -23.99 1.95 3.25
CA ARG A 317 -24.19 3.13 2.42
C ARG A 317 -24.23 2.74 0.95
N GLU A 318 -25.35 3.01 0.29
CA GLU A 318 -25.55 2.72 -1.15
C GLU A 318 -24.78 3.66 -2.08
N ASP A 319 -24.15 4.71 -1.53
CA ASP A 319 -23.46 5.80 -2.24
C ASP A 319 -21.93 5.73 -2.18
N THR A 320 -21.35 4.64 -1.71
CA THR A 320 -19.90 4.53 -1.49
C THR A 320 -19.28 3.44 -2.35
N LEU A 321 -18.31 3.83 -3.18
CA LEU A 321 -17.45 2.93 -3.94
C LEU A 321 -16.19 2.63 -3.11
N LEU A 322 -15.95 1.35 -2.86
CA LEU A 322 -14.69 0.82 -2.29
C LEU A 322 -13.94 0.11 -3.40
N VAL A 323 -12.67 0.49 -3.61
CA VAL A 323 -11.73 -0.18 -4.52
C VAL A 323 -10.45 -0.47 -3.75
N ALA A 324 -9.95 -1.71 -3.82
CA ALA A 324 -8.63 -2.04 -3.30
C ALA A 324 -7.80 -2.72 -4.39
N MET A 325 -6.52 -2.35 -4.50
CA MET A 325 -5.59 -2.89 -5.46
C MET A 325 -4.17 -2.57 -5.00
N THR A 326 -3.28 -3.57 -5.00
CA THR A 326 -1.87 -3.30 -4.77
C THR A 326 -1.24 -2.61 -5.98
N ASP A 327 -0.23 -1.86 -5.73
CA ASP A 327 0.56 -1.17 -6.75
C ASP A 327 1.50 -2.11 -7.51
N HIS A 328 2.14 -3.08 -6.84
CA HIS A 328 2.97 -4.16 -7.40
C HIS A 328 3.07 -5.34 -6.43
N GLU A 329 3.85 -6.34 -6.79
CA GLU A 329 4.31 -7.41 -5.90
C GLU A 329 5.78 -7.18 -5.57
N THR A 330 6.19 -7.54 -4.34
CA THR A 330 7.56 -7.39 -3.84
C THR A 330 8.15 -8.70 -3.38
N GLY A 331 9.45 -8.89 -3.72
CA GLY A 331 10.25 -10.03 -3.30
C GLY A 331 10.16 -11.25 -4.21
N GLY A 332 9.13 -11.35 -5.05
CA GLY A 332 8.89 -12.54 -5.87
C GLY A 332 8.68 -13.78 -5.01
N LEU A 333 7.80 -13.67 -3.99
CA LEU A 333 7.50 -14.75 -3.05
C LEU A 333 7.05 -16.02 -3.76
N SER A 334 7.75 -17.12 -3.51
CA SER A 334 7.37 -18.46 -3.94
C SER A 334 6.90 -19.31 -2.75
N LEU A 335 5.67 -19.81 -2.83
CA LEU A 335 5.11 -20.76 -1.87
C LEU A 335 5.49 -22.18 -2.28
N GLY A 336 6.76 -22.47 -2.17
CA GLY A 336 7.41 -23.72 -2.51
C GLY A 336 8.89 -23.44 -2.71
N ARG A 337 9.73 -24.33 -2.19
CA ARG A 337 11.17 -24.16 -2.18
C ARG A 337 11.86 -25.41 -2.63
N MET A 338 12.96 -25.28 -3.38
CA MET A 338 13.95 -26.34 -3.55
C MET A 338 14.60 -26.64 -2.20
N LEU A 339 14.54 -27.88 -1.73
CA LEU A 339 15.18 -28.29 -0.49
C LEU A 339 16.66 -28.59 -0.74
N ARG A 340 17.53 -28.27 0.23
CA ARG A 340 18.94 -28.63 0.16
C ARG A 340 19.11 -30.13 0.40
N ASP A 341 20.14 -30.76 -0.20
CA ASP A 341 20.44 -32.18 -0.15
C ASP A 341 20.41 -32.78 1.27
N GLU A 342 20.79 -32.01 2.28
CA GLU A 342 20.85 -32.42 3.69
C GLU A 342 19.47 -32.53 4.36
N GLN A 343 18.42 -32.02 3.73
CA GLN A 343 17.04 -31.95 4.27
C GLN A 343 16.14 -33.06 3.66
N VAL A 344 16.61 -33.81 2.68
CA VAL A 344 15.77 -34.65 1.82
C VAL A 344 16.14 -36.10 1.83
N GLY A 345 15.20 -36.97 2.18
CA GLY A 345 15.30 -38.40 1.98
C GLY A 345 14.96 -38.87 0.56
N GLU A 346 14.17 -38.16 -0.23
CA GLU A 346 13.73 -38.68 -1.55
C GLU A 346 13.25 -37.63 -2.60
N LYS A 347 13.09 -36.34 -2.34
CA LYS A 347 12.61 -35.37 -3.36
C LYS A 347 13.02 -33.93 -3.09
N ASP A 348 13.40 -33.25 -4.13
CA ASP A 348 14.12 -31.97 -4.17
C ASP A 348 13.29 -30.71 -3.91
N TYR A 349 12.04 -30.78 -3.38
CA TYR A 349 11.20 -29.63 -3.13
C TYR A 349 10.28 -29.79 -1.92
N SER A 350 9.93 -28.69 -1.27
CA SER A 350 8.93 -28.67 -0.20
C SER A 350 7.52 -28.85 -0.78
N ARG A 351 6.69 -29.64 -0.09
CA ARG A 351 5.27 -29.83 -0.44
C ARG A 351 4.34 -29.03 0.45
N ASP A 352 4.90 -28.36 1.44
CA ASP A 352 4.18 -27.60 2.44
C ASP A 352 5.11 -26.57 3.08
N TRP A 353 4.55 -25.48 3.60
CA TRP A 353 5.27 -24.47 4.38
C TRP A 353 4.99 -24.61 5.87
N ASN A 354 5.94 -24.15 6.70
CA ASN A 354 5.87 -24.35 8.14
C ASN A 354 5.27 -23.15 8.85
N LEU A 355 3.93 -23.07 8.93
CA LEU A 355 3.21 -21.99 9.60
C LEU A 355 3.49 -21.93 11.11
N ASP A 356 3.90 -23.02 11.75
CA ASP A 356 4.19 -23.02 13.19
C ASP A 356 5.41 -22.18 13.56
N ILE A 357 6.34 -21.97 12.63
CA ILE A 357 7.42 -21.01 12.80
C ILE A 357 6.88 -19.60 12.82
N LEU A 358 6.02 -19.23 11.87
CA LEU A 358 5.40 -17.90 11.81
C LEU A 358 4.60 -17.58 13.07
N ARG A 359 3.89 -18.60 13.63
CA ARG A 359 3.14 -18.43 14.89
C ARG A 359 4.00 -18.18 16.13
N ARG A 360 5.29 -18.56 16.06
CA ARG A 360 6.25 -18.34 17.16
C ARG A 360 7.10 -17.09 16.95
N GLN A 361 7.08 -16.49 15.77
CA GLN A 361 7.84 -15.28 15.49
C GLN A 361 7.32 -14.14 16.35
N LYS A 362 8.23 -13.42 17.02
CA LYS A 362 7.91 -12.35 17.98
C LYS A 362 8.39 -10.98 17.53
N ALA A 363 9.33 -10.93 16.61
CA ALA A 363 9.84 -9.68 16.06
C ALA A 363 10.05 -9.84 14.56
N THR A 364 9.93 -8.72 13.82
CA THR A 364 10.33 -8.65 12.42
C THR A 364 11.85 -8.78 12.30
N VAL A 365 12.34 -8.99 11.08
CA VAL A 365 13.80 -8.95 10.83
C VAL A 365 14.39 -7.60 11.20
N MET A 366 13.64 -6.50 11.07
CA MET A 366 14.01 -5.16 11.53
C MET A 366 14.12 -5.12 13.06
N GLY A 367 13.12 -5.64 13.77
CA GLY A 367 13.13 -5.74 15.23
C GLY A 367 14.29 -6.61 15.74
N MET A 368 14.57 -7.73 15.06
CA MET A 368 15.73 -8.57 15.37
C MET A 368 17.06 -7.84 15.13
N LEU A 369 17.19 -7.10 14.02
CA LEU A 369 18.39 -6.32 13.73
C LEU A 369 18.60 -5.21 14.79
N LYS A 370 17.53 -4.53 15.22
CA LYS A 370 17.57 -3.55 16.32
C LYS A 370 18.14 -4.18 17.61
N GLN A 371 17.72 -5.40 17.97
CA GLN A 371 18.27 -6.12 19.14
C GLN A 371 19.75 -6.49 18.96
N ILE A 372 20.16 -6.86 17.75
CA ILE A 372 21.58 -7.13 17.42
C ILE A 372 22.43 -5.87 17.54
N ARG A 373 21.98 -4.73 17.03
CA ARG A 373 22.64 -3.42 17.18
C ARG A 373 22.80 -2.99 18.64
N GLN A 374 21.90 -3.42 19.53
CA GLN A 374 21.99 -3.21 20.96
C GLN A 374 22.95 -4.18 21.68
N GLY A 375 23.67 -5.02 20.95
CA GLY A 375 24.68 -5.94 21.46
C GLY A 375 24.19 -7.39 21.66
N GLY A 376 22.98 -7.71 21.18
CA GLY A 376 22.48 -9.08 21.21
C GLY A 376 23.32 -10.01 20.32
N ASN A 377 23.55 -11.26 20.75
CA ASN A 377 24.18 -12.26 19.90
C ASN A 377 23.22 -12.63 18.75
N PRO A 378 23.61 -12.51 17.46
CA PRO A 378 22.69 -12.69 16.34
C PRO A 378 21.99 -14.06 16.30
N VAL A 379 22.66 -15.11 16.71
CA VAL A 379 22.06 -16.45 16.75
C VAL A 379 21.06 -16.57 17.90
N ASP A 380 21.40 -16.04 19.07
CA ASP A 380 20.48 -16.08 20.24
C ASP A 380 19.25 -15.21 19.97
N VAL A 381 19.41 -14.00 19.44
CA VAL A 381 18.30 -13.12 19.02
C VAL A 381 17.40 -13.84 18.02
N PHE A 382 17.97 -14.49 17.00
CA PHE A 382 17.19 -15.24 16.02
C PHE A 382 16.40 -16.39 16.67
N VAL A 383 17.04 -17.19 17.53
CA VAL A 383 16.38 -18.32 18.24
C VAL A 383 15.26 -17.83 19.16
N GLU A 384 15.49 -16.78 19.92
CA GLU A 384 14.51 -16.23 20.87
C GLU A 384 13.27 -15.66 20.18
N ASN A 385 13.45 -15.04 19.03
CA ASN A 385 12.37 -14.41 18.26
C ASN A 385 11.65 -15.37 17.30
N THR A 386 12.25 -16.50 16.90
CA THR A 386 11.63 -17.42 15.93
C THR A 386 11.30 -18.80 16.51
N GLY A 387 11.92 -19.16 17.64
CA GLY A 387 11.85 -20.50 18.21
C GLY A 387 12.57 -21.58 17.36
N ILE A 388 13.37 -21.18 16.37
CA ILE A 388 14.14 -22.08 15.52
C ILE A 388 15.44 -22.43 16.24
N THR A 389 15.56 -23.67 16.74
CA THR A 389 16.75 -24.12 17.47
C THR A 389 17.76 -24.86 16.62
N THR A 390 17.33 -25.40 15.47
CA THR A 390 18.21 -26.08 14.52
C THR A 390 18.70 -25.09 13.47
N ILE A 391 19.92 -24.56 13.62
CA ILE A 391 20.54 -23.62 12.70
C ILE A 391 21.73 -24.31 12.04
N TYR A 392 21.74 -24.35 10.69
CA TYR A 392 22.81 -24.95 9.94
C TYR A 392 24.10 -24.15 10.01
N PRO A 393 25.30 -24.79 9.82
CA PRO A 393 26.60 -24.12 9.97
C PRO A 393 26.75 -22.86 9.08
N ASP A 394 26.26 -22.91 7.85
CA ASP A 394 26.29 -21.78 6.91
C ASP A 394 25.36 -20.65 7.35
N GLN A 395 24.16 -20.95 7.83
CA GLN A 395 23.22 -20.00 8.39
C GLN A 395 23.79 -19.32 9.64
N LYS A 396 24.37 -20.11 10.53
CA LYS A 396 25.05 -19.59 11.72
C LYS A 396 26.19 -18.65 11.34
N LYS A 397 27.00 -19.00 10.31
CA LYS A 397 28.05 -18.14 9.80
C LYS A 397 27.50 -16.82 9.25
N SER A 398 26.40 -16.86 8.49
CA SER A 398 25.75 -15.67 7.93
C SER A 398 25.25 -14.73 9.04
N LEU A 399 24.50 -15.26 10.02
CA LEU A 399 24.00 -14.47 11.15
C LEU A 399 25.13 -13.84 11.97
N MET A 400 26.17 -14.62 12.30
CA MET A 400 27.33 -14.14 13.06
C MET A 400 28.19 -13.15 12.28
N GLY A 401 27.99 -12.99 10.97
CA GLY A 401 28.62 -11.98 10.13
C GLY A 401 28.05 -10.58 10.30
N ILE A 402 26.79 -10.47 10.72
CA ILE A 402 26.06 -9.19 10.80
C ILE A 402 26.77 -8.11 11.64
N PRO A 403 27.29 -8.38 12.86
CA PRO A 403 27.99 -7.36 13.65
C PRO A 403 29.28 -6.80 13.02
N GLY A 404 29.77 -7.43 11.97
CA GLY A 404 30.94 -6.96 11.20
C GLY A 404 30.57 -6.12 9.98
N MET A 405 29.28 -5.89 9.72
CA MET A 405 28.76 -5.05 8.64
C MET A 405 28.73 -3.59 9.09
N ASP A 406 28.82 -2.66 8.15
CA ASP A 406 28.65 -1.23 8.41
C ASP A 406 27.14 -0.91 8.40
N LEU A 407 26.50 -1.11 9.56
CA LEU A 407 25.06 -0.94 9.70
C LEU A 407 24.61 0.54 9.74
N ASP A 408 25.51 1.49 9.60
CA ASP A 408 25.18 2.91 9.44
C ASP A 408 25.00 3.27 7.94
N ASP A 409 25.44 2.38 7.04
CA ASP A 409 25.12 2.41 5.61
C ASP A 409 23.77 1.70 5.36
N GLU A 410 22.81 2.41 4.77
CA GLU A 410 21.43 1.96 4.58
C GLU A 410 21.34 0.68 3.70
N ASP A 411 22.08 0.63 2.60
CA ASP A 411 22.12 -0.56 1.73
C ASP A 411 22.65 -1.79 2.46
N ILE A 412 23.64 -1.59 3.36
CA ILE A 412 24.23 -2.67 4.16
C ILE A 412 23.30 -3.08 5.31
N GLU A 413 22.60 -2.14 5.93
CA GLU A 413 21.58 -2.42 6.94
C GLU A 413 20.45 -3.28 6.34
N GLU A 414 19.98 -2.94 5.14
CA GLU A 414 19.00 -3.75 4.41
C GLU A 414 19.52 -5.16 4.08
N ASP A 415 20.79 -5.27 3.67
CA ASP A 415 21.42 -6.59 3.42
C ASP A 415 21.50 -7.43 4.71
N ALA A 416 21.73 -6.81 5.86
CA ALA A 416 21.70 -7.48 7.15
C ALA A 416 20.29 -8.02 7.48
N MET A 417 19.23 -7.24 7.23
CA MET A 417 17.84 -7.70 7.37
C MET A 417 17.54 -8.88 6.45
N ARG A 418 17.95 -8.80 5.18
CA ARG A 418 17.81 -9.90 4.20
C ARG A 418 18.55 -11.17 4.62
N VAL A 419 19.69 -11.07 5.27
CA VAL A 419 20.38 -12.25 5.84
C VAL A 419 19.51 -12.95 6.87
N ILE A 420 18.89 -12.21 7.80
CA ILE A 420 18.00 -12.77 8.82
C ILE A 420 16.76 -13.39 8.13
N GLY A 421 16.13 -12.67 7.21
CA GLY A 421 14.95 -13.09 6.47
C GLY A 421 15.17 -14.34 5.62
N ALA A 422 16.32 -14.44 4.95
CA ALA A 422 16.68 -15.64 4.17
C ALA A 422 16.85 -16.89 5.05
N VAL A 423 17.44 -16.74 6.24
CA VAL A 423 17.51 -17.83 7.20
C VAL A 423 16.11 -18.23 7.67
N LEU A 424 15.28 -17.29 8.07
CA LEU A 424 13.89 -17.50 8.50
C LEU A 424 13.07 -18.21 7.41
N SER A 425 13.04 -17.65 6.21
CA SER A 425 12.29 -18.17 5.06
C SER A 425 12.69 -19.59 4.70
N SER A 426 13.98 -19.94 4.87
CA SER A 426 14.45 -21.30 4.62
C SER A 426 13.82 -22.34 5.55
N HIS A 427 13.53 -21.98 6.79
CA HIS A 427 12.87 -22.84 7.77
C HIS A 427 11.34 -22.84 7.61
N VAL A 428 10.75 -21.72 7.19
CA VAL A 428 9.34 -21.63 6.80
C VAL A 428 9.06 -22.40 5.51
N LYS A 429 10.09 -22.67 4.70
CA LYS A 429 10.03 -23.36 3.39
C LYS A 429 9.33 -22.54 2.30
N VAL A 430 9.51 -21.23 2.33
CA VAL A 430 9.20 -20.31 1.25
C VAL A 430 10.50 -19.77 0.65
N ASP A 431 10.43 -19.19 -0.53
CA ASP A 431 11.60 -18.61 -1.21
C ASP A 431 11.25 -17.27 -1.86
N TRP A 432 12.27 -16.47 -2.18
CA TRP A 432 12.17 -15.15 -2.76
C TRP A 432 13.09 -15.07 -3.97
N THR A 433 12.62 -14.50 -5.06
CA THR A 433 13.36 -14.47 -6.33
C THR A 433 14.12 -13.16 -6.56
N THR A 434 13.74 -12.09 -5.87
CA THR A 434 14.36 -10.77 -5.98
C THR A 434 14.28 -10.03 -4.66
N ARG A 435 15.15 -9.04 -4.47
CA ARG A 435 15.05 -8.08 -3.36
C ARG A 435 14.22 -6.84 -3.73
N PHE A 436 13.69 -6.79 -4.94
CA PHE A 436 12.91 -5.69 -5.49
C PHE A 436 11.51 -6.19 -5.90
N HIS A 437 10.79 -5.39 -6.66
CA HIS A 437 9.46 -5.69 -7.15
C HIS A 437 9.46 -6.73 -8.27
N THR A 438 8.28 -7.19 -8.63
CA THR A 438 8.06 -8.02 -9.81
C THR A 438 6.97 -7.43 -10.71
N ALA A 439 6.83 -7.97 -11.91
CA ALA A 439 5.85 -7.54 -12.89
C ALA A 439 4.63 -8.48 -12.98
N VAL A 440 4.35 -9.25 -11.92
CA VAL A 440 3.18 -10.14 -11.91
C VAL A 440 1.89 -9.31 -11.81
N ASP A 441 0.82 -9.81 -12.45
CA ASP A 441 -0.50 -9.21 -12.32
C ASP A 441 -1.01 -9.29 -10.88
N VAL A 442 -1.68 -8.25 -10.44
CA VAL A 442 -2.17 -8.08 -9.07
C VAL A 442 -3.69 -8.17 -9.00
N GLY A 443 -4.23 -8.52 -7.83
CA GLY A 443 -5.67 -8.60 -7.61
C GLY A 443 -6.34 -7.22 -7.54
N VAL A 444 -7.54 -7.12 -8.12
CA VAL A 444 -8.41 -5.94 -8.00
C VAL A 444 -9.66 -6.35 -7.23
N TYR A 445 -9.97 -5.60 -6.20
CA TYR A 445 -11.07 -5.83 -5.27
C TYR A 445 -12.00 -4.61 -5.32
N ALA A 446 -13.31 -4.82 -5.43
CA ALA A 446 -14.25 -3.71 -5.48
C ALA A 446 -15.61 -4.06 -4.89
N TYR A 447 -16.27 -3.06 -4.29
CA TYR A 447 -17.61 -3.14 -3.74
C TYR A 447 -18.30 -1.77 -3.86
N GLY A 448 -19.61 -1.79 -4.09
CA GLY A 448 -20.44 -0.60 -4.19
C GLY A 448 -20.84 -0.26 -5.63
N PRO A 449 -21.43 0.92 -5.87
CA PRO A 449 -21.90 1.34 -7.19
C PRO A 449 -20.78 1.32 -8.23
N GLY A 450 -20.98 0.59 -9.33
CA GLY A 450 -20.01 0.50 -10.42
C GLY A 450 -18.88 -0.50 -10.21
N ALA A 451 -18.88 -1.28 -9.11
CA ALA A 451 -17.84 -2.28 -8.81
C ALA A 451 -17.66 -3.33 -9.94
N GLU A 452 -18.72 -3.63 -10.68
CA GLU A 452 -18.69 -4.54 -11.84
C GLU A 452 -17.78 -4.06 -12.98
N ARG A 453 -17.47 -2.77 -13.06
CA ARG A 453 -16.58 -2.20 -14.08
C ARG A 453 -15.12 -2.59 -13.90
N PHE A 454 -14.74 -3.06 -12.72
CA PHE A 454 -13.40 -3.54 -12.40
C PHE A 454 -13.22 -5.04 -12.68
N ALA A 455 -14.27 -5.73 -13.17
CA ALA A 455 -14.20 -7.15 -13.50
C ALA A 455 -13.28 -7.42 -14.70
N GLY A 456 -12.50 -8.51 -14.62
CA GLY A 456 -11.60 -8.92 -15.67
C GLY A 456 -10.18 -8.40 -15.49
N TYR A 457 -9.49 -8.14 -16.59
CA TYR A 457 -8.10 -7.67 -16.62
C TYR A 457 -8.02 -6.23 -17.12
N HIS A 458 -7.24 -5.39 -16.40
CA HIS A 458 -7.02 -3.99 -16.73
C HIS A 458 -5.55 -3.60 -16.54
N PRO A 459 -4.98 -2.70 -17.35
CA PRO A 459 -3.77 -2.00 -16.92
C PRO A 459 -4.11 -1.04 -15.77
N ASN A 460 -3.18 -0.83 -14.84
CA ASN A 460 -3.38 -0.04 -13.61
C ASN A 460 -3.92 1.37 -13.85
N TRP A 461 -3.41 2.09 -14.88
CA TRP A 461 -3.92 3.42 -15.24
C TRP A 461 -5.41 3.42 -15.63
N GLN A 462 -5.92 2.29 -16.15
CA GLN A 462 -7.34 2.17 -16.49
C GLN A 462 -8.20 2.09 -15.24
N ILE A 463 -7.71 1.50 -14.15
CA ILE A 463 -8.40 1.49 -12.85
C ILE A 463 -8.65 2.93 -12.40
N GLY A 464 -7.62 3.80 -12.46
CA GLY A 464 -7.78 5.23 -12.14
C GLY A 464 -8.82 5.94 -12.99
N ARG A 465 -8.87 5.63 -14.31
CA ARG A 465 -9.89 6.19 -15.21
C ARG A 465 -11.30 5.70 -14.89
N ILE A 466 -11.47 4.42 -14.59
CA ILE A 466 -12.77 3.85 -14.20
C ILE A 466 -13.27 4.53 -12.93
N ILE A 467 -12.41 4.72 -11.92
CA ILE A 467 -12.73 5.45 -10.70
C ILE A 467 -13.15 6.88 -11.03
N ALA A 468 -12.35 7.60 -11.80
CA ALA A 468 -12.62 8.99 -12.16
C ALA A 468 -13.96 9.16 -12.90
N GLU A 469 -14.26 8.26 -13.84
CA GLU A 469 -15.54 8.26 -14.56
C GLU A 469 -16.75 7.95 -13.64
N LEU A 470 -16.61 7.00 -12.72
CA LEU A 470 -17.69 6.64 -11.77
C LEU A 470 -17.97 7.78 -10.79
N MET A 471 -16.92 8.47 -10.34
CA MET A 471 -17.01 9.58 -9.39
C MET A 471 -17.35 10.93 -10.04
N ASP A 472 -17.42 10.98 -11.38
CA ASP A 472 -17.53 12.23 -12.17
C ASP A 472 -16.40 13.24 -11.82
N LEU A 473 -15.19 12.71 -11.63
CA LEU A 473 -13.99 13.49 -11.29
C LEU A 473 -13.07 13.55 -12.51
N PRO A 474 -12.83 14.71 -13.12
CA PRO A 474 -11.85 14.84 -14.19
C PRO A 474 -10.43 14.63 -13.66
N VAL A 475 -9.70 13.68 -14.23
CA VAL A 475 -8.27 13.49 -13.98
C VAL A 475 -7.49 13.59 -15.30
N ALA A 476 -6.17 13.71 -15.24
CA ALA A 476 -5.33 13.90 -16.43
C ALA A 476 -5.55 12.84 -17.52
N GLY A 477 -5.89 11.60 -17.15
CA GLY A 477 -6.18 10.50 -18.06
C GLY A 477 -7.55 10.56 -18.75
N THR A 478 -8.49 11.36 -18.27
CA THR A 478 -9.83 11.51 -18.85
C THR A 478 -9.84 12.57 -19.97
N SER A 479 -10.83 12.50 -20.86
CA SER A 479 -10.98 13.49 -21.94
C SER A 479 -11.22 14.89 -21.39
N VAL A 480 -12.06 15.02 -20.37
CA VAL A 480 -12.39 16.30 -19.70
C VAL A 480 -11.16 16.87 -19.00
N GLY A 481 -10.37 16.04 -18.31
CA GLY A 481 -9.15 16.50 -17.63
C GLY A 481 -8.10 17.03 -18.59
N ARG A 482 -7.96 16.46 -19.79
CA ARG A 482 -7.01 16.94 -20.82
C ARG A 482 -7.36 18.31 -21.37
N GLU A 483 -8.65 18.64 -21.48
CA GLU A 483 -9.12 19.93 -21.97
C GLU A 483 -8.96 21.03 -20.93
N GLN A 484 -9.14 20.72 -19.64
CA GLN A 484 -9.07 21.70 -18.54
C GLN A 484 -7.62 22.09 -18.17
N PHE A 485 -6.63 21.25 -18.46
CA PHE A 485 -5.23 21.41 -18.05
C PHE A 485 -4.25 21.57 -19.21
N ALA A 486 -4.69 22.08 -20.36
CA ALA A 486 -3.76 22.55 -21.37
C ALA A 486 -2.93 23.70 -20.76
N ILE A 487 -1.71 23.40 -20.34
CA ILE A 487 -0.75 24.39 -19.85
C ILE A 487 -0.24 25.15 -21.07
N ASP A 488 -0.25 26.49 -21.02
CA ASP A 488 0.36 27.31 -22.05
C ASP A 488 1.91 27.16 -22.04
N GLN A 489 2.56 27.61 -23.09
CA GLN A 489 4.02 27.50 -23.25
C GLN A 489 4.81 28.27 -22.17
N SER A 490 4.14 28.99 -21.26
CA SER A 490 4.74 29.69 -20.11
C SER A 490 4.62 28.93 -18.80
N GLY A 491 4.05 27.70 -18.80
CA GLY A 491 3.83 26.88 -17.60
C GLY A 491 2.67 27.34 -16.72
N LYS A 492 1.78 28.20 -17.25
CA LYS A 492 0.58 28.64 -16.52
C LYS A 492 -0.66 27.93 -17.06
N PRO A 493 -1.65 27.62 -16.21
CA PRO A 493 -2.93 27.09 -16.67
C PRO A 493 -3.49 28.01 -17.76
N SER A 494 -3.81 27.45 -18.92
CA SER A 494 -4.57 28.17 -19.93
C SER A 494 -5.92 28.55 -19.32
N LYS A 495 -6.32 29.82 -19.46
CA LYS A 495 -7.63 30.26 -18.96
C LYS A 495 -8.74 29.37 -19.51
N PRO A 496 -9.76 29.02 -18.69
CA PRO A 496 -10.94 28.34 -19.22
C PRO A 496 -11.48 29.14 -20.38
N LEU A 497 -11.78 28.48 -21.49
CA LEU A 497 -12.60 29.04 -22.57
C LEU A 497 -13.99 29.30 -21.97
N GLU A 498 -14.41 30.56 -22.01
CA GLU A 498 -15.76 31.04 -21.60
C GLU A 498 -16.87 30.34 -22.42
#